data_5dbae4cc5a612ea55757ee4944d508d4
#
_entry.id   5dbae4cc5a612ea55757ee4944d508d4
#
_cell.length_a   1.000
_cell.length_b   1.000
_cell.length_c   1.000
_cell.angle_alpha   90.00
_cell.angle_beta   90.00
_cell.angle_gamma   90.00
#
_symmetry.space_group_name_H-M   'P 1'
#
loop_
_entity.id
_entity.type
_entity.pdbx_description
1 polymer ?
#
loop_
_entity_poly.entity_id
_entity_poly.type
_entity_poly.pdbx_seq_one_letter_code
_entity_poly.pdbx_strand_id
1 'polypeptide(L)'
;FWAAYQKADEAETVSEKFALEAIAEAKLMESGVMLPLQSKGGNYSISRVAPYTFDYTLWGNDMDRYHNAVVTTELIKASDVSTMRAKWAELKGTGEYEAWAKSYLEEQGYTLKDTYNYQLYTQDPTTWDILATSQSVDAEAIVNTYDGLMEYDGEGTLQPALAESYEVSDDGLTYTFHLRKGATWVDSQGRKVADVTADDFVAGMQHMMDAQGGLEYLIEGIITNASQYISGEVTDFSQVGVKAVDDYTLEYDLEAPCTYFTTMLGYNVFAPMNRSFYESMGGKFGVEYDPDAADYTYGKDSDSIAYCGPYVVKNFTSKNTIVFQANESYWNADHINIHTLTWVYNDGSDATKAYNDAIAGVVDGTGLNTASVAAAKADGNFDDYAYVALTDATTYSGFFNINRNQFANANDTTKAVSSQTEEDAARTKQAMQNVHFRRALAMGLDRGAYLAQQVGDDLKYASMRNSYTPGNFVTLEEEVTVDINGTEKTYPAGTYYGQIVQDQIDADGVKITVWDPTANEGAGSSDGYDGWYNADNSWEEMSQAVEELAADGLTIDADNPIQMDVVYASSSEVFTNR
;
A
#
# COMPACT_ATOMS: atom_id res chain seq x y z
N PHE A 1 -2.74 -7.47 23.11
CA PHE A 1 -2.62 -7.65 21.68
C PHE A 1 -1.86 -8.94 21.34
N TRP A 2 -0.53 -9.04 21.60
CA TRP A 2 0.30 -10.16 21.14
C TRP A 2 -0.24 -11.54 21.55
N ALA A 3 -0.65 -11.72 22.79
CA ALA A 3 -1.22 -12.98 23.25
C ALA A 3 -2.57 -13.32 22.57
N ALA A 4 -3.34 -12.32 22.15
CA ALA A 4 -4.57 -12.52 21.37
C ALA A 4 -4.25 -12.89 19.93
N TYR A 5 -3.25 -12.24 19.34
CA TYR A 5 -2.78 -12.53 17.98
C TYR A 5 -2.24 -13.97 17.84
N GLN A 6 -1.41 -14.41 18.79
CA GLN A 6 -0.88 -15.77 18.79
C GLN A 6 -1.95 -16.87 18.82
N LYS A 7 -3.13 -16.59 19.40
CA LYS A 7 -4.26 -17.55 19.37
C LYS A 7 -4.81 -17.74 17.95
N ALA A 8 -4.73 -16.72 17.09
CA ALA A 8 -5.18 -16.83 15.71
C ALA A 8 -4.34 -17.83 14.89
N ASP A 9 -3.07 -18.02 15.26
CA ASP A 9 -2.21 -19.00 14.60
C ASP A 9 -2.55 -20.46 14.99
N GLU A 10 -3.31 -20.65 16.09
CA GLU A 10 -3.76 -21.96 16.57
C GLU A 10 -5.18 -22.30 16.06
N ALA A 11 -5.82 -21.41 15.28
CA ALA A 11 -7.18 -21.57 14.79
C ALA A 11 -7.30 -22.79 13.85
N GLU A 12 -8.40 -23.53 13.96
CA GLU A 12 -8.67 -24.70 13.15
C GLU A 12 -9.25 -24.35 11.77
N THR A 13 -9.88 -23.17 11.63
CA THR A 13 -10.51 -22.69 10.40
C THR A 13 -10.13 -21.24 10.08
N VAL A 14 -10.25 -20.86 8.80
CA VAL A 14 -9.98 -19.48 8.36
C VAL A 14 -10.93 -18.47 9.03
N SER A 15 -12.20 -18.84 9.21
CA SER A 15 -13.17 -17.97 9.88
C SER A 15 -12.87 -17.80 11.36
N GLU A 16 -12.41 -18.85 12.06
CA GLU A 16 -11.96 -18.76 13.43
C GLU A 16 -10.72 -17.86 13.53
N LYS A 17 -9.74 -18.03 12.63
CA LYS A 17 -8.56 -17.18 12.54
C LYS A 17 -8.95 -15.70 12.41
N PHE A 18 -9.82 -15.35 11.47
CA PHE A 18 -10.28 -13.97 11.29
C PHE A 18 -11.00 -13.42 12.52
N ALA A 19 -11.81 -14.21 13.22
CA ALA A 19 -12.47 -13.78 14.44
C ALA A 19 -11.47 -13.49 15.56
N LEU A 20 -10.43 -14.32 15.71
CA LEU A 20 -9.37 -14.12 16.72
C LEU A 20 -8.45 -12.94 16.34
N GLU A 21 -8.16 -12.73 15.06
CA GLU A 21 -7.43 -11.55 14.57
C GLU A 21 -8.23 -10.26 14.82
N ALA A 22 -9.54 -10.27 14.65
CA ALA A 22 -10.40 -9.14 14.97
C ALA A 22 -10.33 -8.76 16.46
N ILE A 23 -10.31 -9.75 17.34
CA ILE A 23 -10.10 -9.55 18.79
C ILE A 23 -8.71 -8.96 19.05
N ALA A 24 -7.67 -9.46 18.36
CA ALA A 24 -6.32 -8.93 18.50
C ALA A 24 -6.24 -7.49 18.02
N GLU A 25 -6.85 -7.15 16.87
CA GLU A 25 -6.90 -5.78 16.36
C GLU A 25 -7.61 -4.83 17.34
N ALA A 26 -8.73 -5.25 17.95
CA ALA A 26 -9.40 -4.49 18.99
C ALA A 26 -8.45 -4.15 20.15
N LYS A 27 -7.67 -5.15 20.64
CA LYS A 27 -6.67 -4.94 21.69
C LYS A 27 -5.55 -4.01 21.29
N LEU A 28 -5.14 -4.01 20.01
CA LEU A 28 -4.16 -3.07 19.49
C LEU A 28 -4.72 -1.64 19.48
N MET A 29 -5.96 -1.46 18.99
CA MET A 29 -6.64 -0.17 19.00
C MET A 29 -6.82 0.39 20.42
N GLU A 30 -7.26 -0.45 21.36
CA GLU A 30 -7.42 -0.10 22.76
C GLU A 30 -6.10 0.36 23.42
N SER A 31 -4.95 -0.10 22.94
CA SER A 31 -3.65 0.33 23.44
C SER A 31 -3.34 1.80 23.14
N GLY A 32 -4.02 2.40 22.16
CA GLY A 32 -3.82 3.77 21.73
C GLY A 32 -2.42 4.06 21.16
N VAL A 33 -1.64 3.04 20.75
CA VAL A 33 -0.29 3.27 20.16
C VAL A 33 -0.36 3.76 18.72
N MET A 34 -1.45 3.47 18.05
CA MET A 34 -1.76 3.90 16.69
C MET A 34 -3.18 4.47 16.65
N LEU A 35 -3.38 5.47 15.79
CA LEU A 35 -4.70 6.06 15.52
C LEU A 35 -4.97 5.92 14.02
N PRO A 36 -5.96 5.14 13.58
CA PRO A 36 -6.36 5.11 12.19
C PRO A 36 -6.91 6.50 11.80
N LEU A 37 -6.55 6.99 10.63
CA LEU A 37 -6.92 8.33 10.17
C LEU A 37 -7.78 8.26 8.91
N GLN A 38 -7.23 7.74 7.83
CA GLN A 38 -7.86 7.78 6.51
C GLN A 38 -7.39 6.65 5.61
N SER A 39 -8.19 6.34 4.58
CA SER A 39 -7.78 5.58 3.41
C SER A 39 -7.19 6.50 2.33
N LYS A 40 -6.62 5.92 1.28
CA LYS A 40 -6.30 6.64 0.02
C LYS A 40 -7.62 6.89 -0.73
N GLY A 41 -7.72 8.00 -1.48
CA GLY A 41 -8.95 8.38 -2.20
C GLY A 41 -9.91 9.24 -1.36
N GLY A 42 -11.18 9.25 -1.72
CA GLY A 42 -12.23 10.04 -1.04
C GLY A 42 -12.14 11.55 -1.26
N ASN A 43 -11.25 12.02 -2.13
CA ASN A 43 -11.11 13.41 -2.55
C ASN A 43 -11.73 13.64 -3.93
N TYR A 44 -11.99 14.89 -4.28
CA TYR A 44 -12.30 15.22 -5.65
C TYR A 44 -11.12 14.93 -6.58
N SER A 45 -11.41 14.49 -7.79
CA SER A 45 -10.43 14.18 -8.84
C SER A 45 -10.96 14.58 -10.21
N ILE A 46 -10.04 14.87 -11.14
CA ILE A 46 -10.31 15.04 -12.57
C ILE A 46 -9.39 14.10 -13.35
N SER A 47 -9.86 13.51 -14.46
CA SER A 47 -9.09 12.50 -15.18
C SER A 47 -9.43 12.44 -16.66
N ARG A 48 -8.43 12.01 -17.46
CA ARG A 48 -8.57 11.53 -18.85
C ARG A 48 -8.56 10.01 -18.93
N VAL A 49 -8.40 9.33 -17.79
CA VAL A 49 -8.33 7.87 -17.70
C VAL A 49 -9.69 7.30 -17.40
N ALA A 50 -10.14 6.34 -18.19
CA ALA A 50 -11.35 5.58 -17.92
C ALA A 50 -11.18 4.77 -16.62
N PRO A 51 -12.12 4.87 -15.66
CA PRO A 51 -12.02 4.14 -14.40
C PRO A 51 -11.97 2.62 -14.66
N TYR A 52 -11.19 1.91 -13.85
CA TYR A 52 -11.04 0.45 -13.88
C TYR A 52 -10.50 -0.15 -15.19
N THR A 53 -9.74 0.61 -15.97
CA THR A 53 -9.07 0.11 -17.18
C THR A 53 -7.59 -0.17 -16.99
N PHE A 54 -7.05 0.06 -15.80
CA PHE A 54 -5.73 -0.39 -15.37
C PHE A 54 -5.89 -1.38 -14.20
N ASP A 55 -4.85 -2.07 -13.84
CA ASP A 55 -4.92 -3.12 -12.84
C ASP A 55 -5.48 -2.60 -11.51
N TYR A 56 -6.35 -3.37 -10.90
CA TYR A 56 -7.01 -3.04 -9.66
C TYR A 56 -6.65 -4.05 -8.58
N THR A 57 -5.95 -3.59 -7.57
CA THR A 57 -5.65 -4.41 -6.40
C THR A 57 -5.86 -3.60 -5.13
N LEU A 58 -6.18 -4.29 -4.05
CA LEU A 58 -6.32 -3.70 -2.72
C LEU A 58 -4.97 -3.66 -1.97
N TRP A 59 -3.96 -4.38 -2.46
CA TRP A 59 -2.62 -4.47 -1.89
C TRP A 59 -1.59 -4.78 -2.97
N GLY A 60 -0.29 -4.70 -2.62
CA GLY A 60 0.79 -4.93 -3.56
C GLY A 60 1.05 -3.76 -4.50
N ASN A 61 1.74 -4.02 -5.60
CA ASN A 61 2.23 -2.99 -6.52
C ASN A 61 1.48 -2.97 -7.86
N ASP A 62 0.64 -3.96 -8.17
CA ASP A 62 -0.01 -4.07 -9.48
C ASP A 62 -0.94 -2.90 -9.80
N MET A 63 -1.50 -2.23 -8.77
CA MET A 63 -2.31 -1.02 -8.97
C MET A 63 -1.56 0.13 -9.67
N ASP A 64 -0.24 0.05 -9.76
CA ASP A 64 0.61 1.03 -10.43
C ASP A 64 1.08 0.56 -11.82
N ARG A 65 0.48 -0.53 -12.35
CA ARG A 65 0.65 -0.98 -13.74
C ARG A 65 -0.34 -0.29 -14.66
N TYR A 66 0.15 0.31 -15.73
CA TYR A 66 -0.69 1.20 -16.58
C TYR A 66 -0.79 0.77 -18.04
N HIS A 67 -0.26 -0.41 -18.40
CA HIS A 67 -0.24 -0.86 -19.78
C HIS A 67 -1.64 -1.04 -20.39
N ASN A 68 -2.65 -1.39 -19.58
CA ASN A 68 -4.04 -1.57 -19.98
C ASN A 68 -4.89 -0.28 -19.93
N ALA A 69 -4.34 0.85 -19.45
CA ALA A 69 -5.11 2.07 -19.26
C ALA A 69 -5.76 2.55 -20.58
N VAL A 70 -7.02 2.95 -20.51
CA VAL A 70 -7.73 3.60 -21.61
C VAL A 70 -7.76 5.10 -21.32
N VAL A 71 -7.07 5.88 -22.16
CA VAL A 71 -6.83 7.30 -21.94
C VAL A 71 -7.37 8.13 -23.10
N THR A 72 -8.01 9.25 -22.79
CA THR A 72 -8.56 10.20 -23.77
C THR A 72 -7.71 11.47 -23.89
N THR A 73 -7.86 12.20 -24.99
CA THR A 73 -7.21 13.51 -25.16
C THR A 73 -7.93 14.61 -24.38
N GLU A 74 -9.22 14.44 -24.11
CA GLU A 74 -10.08 15.37 -23.37
C GLU A 74 -10.26 14.88 -21.92
N LEU A 75 -10.55 15.78 -20.98
CA LEU A 75 -11.01 15.39 -19.65
C LEU A 75 -12.35 14.68 -19.74
N ILE A 76 -12.48 13.54 -19.03
CA ILE A 76 -13.75 12.79 -18.97
C ILE A 76 -14.70 13.50 -18.02
N LYS A 77 -15.94 13.70 -18.44
CA LYS A 77 -16.97 14.33 -17.60
C LYS A 77 -17.32 13.46 -16.41
N ALA A 78 -17.62 14.08 -15.28
CA ALA A 78 -18.03 13.38 -14.06
C ALA A 78 -19.26 12.48 -14.27
N SER A 79 -20.21 12.87 -15.15
CA SER A 79 -21.35 12.04 -15.54
C SER A 79 -20.94 10.75 -16.24
N ASP A 80 -19.93 10.83 -17.11
CA ASP A 80 -19.43 9.67 -17.85
C ASP A 80 -18.62 8.75 -16.94
N VAL A 81 -17.84 9.31 -16.00
CA VAL A 81 -17.18 8.52 -14.93
C VAL A 81 -18.22 7.73 -14.13
N SER A 82 -19.34 8.36 -13.76
CA SER A 82 -20.42 7.69 -13.02
C SER A 82 -21.07 6.57 -13.83
N THR A 83 -21.30 6.80 -15.13
CA THR A 83 -21.85 5.80 -16.04
C THR A 83 -20.90 4.60 -16.20
N MET A 84 -19.60 4.88 -16.38
CA MET A 84 -18.59 3.85 -16.52
C MET A 84 -18.43 3.01 -15.24
N ARG A 85 -18.48 3.63 -14.05
CA ARG A 85 -18.47 2.92 -12.77
C ARG A 85 -19.67 1.98 -12.60
N ALA A 86 -20.86 2.45 -12.95
CA ALA A 86 -22.07 1.60 -12.92
C ALA A 86 -21.96 0.42 -13.89
N LYS A 87 -21.42 0.65 -15.08
CA LYS A 87 -21.24 -0.39 -16.09
C LYS A 87 -20.16 -1.41 -15.72
N TRP A 88 -19.07 -0.95 -15.09
CA TRP A 88 -18.06 -1.85 -14.55
C TRP A 88 -18.66 -2.81 -13.53
N ALA A 89 -19.48 -2.31 -12.59
CA ALA A 89 -20.16 -3.15 -11.61
C ALA A 89 -21.10 -4.19 -12.25
N GLU A 90 -21.73 -3.84 -13.39
CA GLU A 90 -22.58 -4.76 -14.16
C GLU A 90 -21.76 -5.83 -14.90
N LEU A 91 -20.61 -5.45 -15.48
CA LEU A 91 -19.78 -6.31 -16.33
C LEU A 91 -18.66 -7.06 -15.56
N LYS A 92 -18.52 -6.81 -14.27
CA LYS A 92 -17.48 -7.46 -13.46
C LYS A 92 -17.55 -8.98 -13.58
N GLY A 93 -16.40 -9.63 -13.83
CA GLY A 93 -16.27 -11.07 -14.04
C GLY A 93 -16.56 -11.54 -15.47
N THR A 94 -16.88 -10.63 -16.42
CA THR A 94 -17.13 -10.99 -17.82
C THR A 94 -15.91 -10.79 -18.73
N GLY A 95 -14.95 -9.93 -18.34
CA GLY A 95 -13.83 -9.50 -19.18
C GLY A 95 -14.22 -8.53 -20.31
N GLU A 96 -15.46 -8.04 -20.34
CA GLU A 96 -15.99 -7.20 -21.45
C GLU A 96 -15.83 -5.70 -21.19
N TYR A 97 -15.48 -5.28 -19.97
CA TYR A 97 -15.56 -3.88 -19.58
C TYR A 97 -14.61 -2.97 -20.36
N GLU A 98 -13.35 -3.36 -20.57
CA GLU A 98 -12.38 -2.52 -21.29
C GLU A 98 -12.83 -2.22 -22.73
N ALA A 99 -13.28 -3.24 -23.47
CA ALA A 99 -13.77 -3.08 -24.83
C ALA A 99 -15.03 -2.18 -24.87
N TRP A 100 -15.91 -2.35 -23.89
CA TRP A 100 -17.09 -1.50 -23.73
C TRP A 100 -16.69 -0.05 -23.42
N ALA A 101 -15.73 0.18 -22.51
CA ALA A 101 -15.30 1.53 -22.11
C ALA A 101 -14.70 2.30 -23.30
N LYS A 102 -13.86 1.64 -24.12
CA LYS A 102 -13.33 2.21 -25.37
C LYS A 102 -14.46 2.65 -26.30
N SER A 103 -15.40 1.75 -26.60
CA SER A 103 -16.55 2.04 -27.49
C SER A 103 -17.43 3.16 -26.94
N TYR A 104 -17.74 3.13 -25.64
CA TYR A 104 -18.53 4.16 -24.98
C TYR A 104 -17.90 5.53 -25.09
N LEU A 105 -16.60 5.66 -24.81
CA LEU A 105 -15.90 6.95 -24.89
C LEU A 105 -15.91 7.50 -26.31
N GLU A 106 -15.66 6.66 -27.32
CA GLU A 106 -15.73 7.07 -28.74
C GLU A 106 -17.14 7.52 -29.14
N GLU A 107 -18.19 6.82 -28.71
CA GLU A 107 -19.59 7.20 -28.93
C GLU A 107 -19.97 8.53 -28.26
N GLN A 108 -19.36 8.84 -27.09
CA GLN A 108 -19.53 10.14 -26.44
C GLN A 108 -18.68 11.26 -27.09
N GLY A 109 -17.86 10.93 -28.09
CA GLY A 109 -17.05 11.89 -28.86
C GLY A 109 -15.66 12.16 -28.29
N TYR A 110 -15.19 11.32 -27.35
CA TYR A 110 -13.80 11.38 -26.88
C TYR A 110 -12.84 10.74 -27.89
N THR A 111 -11.61 11.23 -27.89
CA THR A 111 -10.54 10.69 -28.73
C THR A 111 -9.57 9.89 -27.86
N LEU A 112 -9.42 8.61 -28.13
CA LEU A 112 -8.45 7.76 -27.42
C LEU A 112 -7.01 8.09 -27.83
N LYS A 113 -6.05 7.92 -26.90
CA LYS A 113 -4.62 8.07 -27.16
C LYS A 113 -3.81 6.92 -26.52
N ASP A 114 -2.62 6.70 -27.02
CA ASP A 114 -1.70 5.64 -26.61
C ASP A 114 -0.57 6.14 -25.68
N THR A 115 -0.75 7.32 -25.11
CA THR A 115 0.21 7.92 -24.19
C THR A 115 -0.47 8.24 -22.88
N TYR A 116 0.23 8.02 -21.76
CA TYR A 116 -0.24 8.37 -20.44
C TYR A 116 0.81 9.18 -19.69
N ASN A 117 0.49 10.43 -19.40
CA ASN A 117 1.28 11.29 -18.54
C ASN A 117 0.74 11.13 -17.11
N TYR A 118 1.40 10.26 -16.36
CA TYR A 118 0.94 9.91 -15.06
C TYR A 118 1.47 10.87 -14.01
N GLN A 119 0.86 10.77 -12.94
CA GLN A 119 1.08 11.34 -11.63
C GLN A 119 2.35 12.16 -11.45
N LEU A 120 2.17 13.21 -10.70
CA LEU A 120 3.21 14.06 -10.18
C LEU A 120 3.92 13.35 -9.03
N TYR A 121 5.04 12.68 -9.29
CA TYR A 121 5.85 12.09 -8.23
C TYR A 121 6.63 13.19 -7.50
N THR A 122 6.76 13.07 -6.17
CA THR A 122 7.35 14.10 -5.31
C THR A 122 8.80 13.86 -4.95
N GLN A 123 9.34 12.73 -5.34
CA GLN A 123 10.70 12.29 -5.06
C GLN A 123 11.19 11.41 -6.21
N ASP A 124 12.46 11.54 -6.58
CA ASP A 124 13.08 10.60 -7.51
C ASP A 124 13.18 9.22 -6.88
N PRO A 125 13.16 8.13 -7.68
CA PRO A 125 13.50 6.80 -7.18
C PRO A 125 14.88 6.80 -6.50
N THR A 126 14.98 6.11 -5.38
CA THR A 126 16.24 6.00 -4.61
C THR A 126 17.14 4.90 -5.15
N THR A 127 16.54 3.92 -5.81
CA THR A 127 17.19 2.80 -6.48
C THR A 127 16.34 2.35 -7.66
N TRP A 128 16.95 1.61 -8.59
CA TRP A 128 16.25 0.86 -9.66
C TRP A 128 16.21 -0.64 -9.36
N ASP A 129 16.74 -1.06 -8.22
CA ASP A 129 16.68 -2.43 -7.73
C ASP A 129 15.41 -2.63 -6.89
N ILE A 130 14.37 -3.17 -7.51
CA ILE A 130 13.06 -3.39 -6.87
C ILE A 130 13.12 -4.39 -5.72
N LEU A 131 14.11 -5.27 -5.68
CA LEU A 131 14.26 -6.31 -4.67
C LEU A 131 15.01 -5.81 -3.41
N ALA A 132 15.66 -4.64 -3.50
CA ALA A 132 16.45 -4.05 -2.43
C ALA A 132 15.81 -2.79 -1.81
N THR A 133 14.50 -2.62 -1.92
CA THR A 133 13.81 -1.43 -1.44
C THR A 133 12.44 -1.74 -0.83
N SER A 134 12.05 -0.95 0.18
CA SER A 134 10.70 -0.88 0.73
C SER A 134 10.01 0.46 0.46
N GLN A 135 10.64 1.32 -0.37
CA GLN A 135 10.09 2.64 -0.68
C GLN A 135 9.02 2.54 -1.77
N SER A 136 7.82 3.06 -1.48
CA SER A 136 6.72 3.07 -2.47
C SER A 136 7.08 3.82 -3.75
N VAL A 137 7.84 4.91 -3.64
CA VAL A 137 8.27 5.71 -4.81
C VAL A 137 9.14 4.91 -5.79
N ASP A 138 9.94 3.97 -5.29
CA ASP A 138 10.74 3.07 -6.13
C ASP A 138 9.81 2.03 -6.76
N ALA A 139 8.98 1.37 -5.95
CA ALA A 139 8.08 0.32 -6.39
C ALA A 139 7.07 0.81 -7.44
N GLU A 140 6.44 1.96 -7.22
CA GLU A 140 5.49 2.58 -8.16
C GLU A 140 6.11 2.80 -9.55
N ALA A 141 7.37 3.25 -9.61
CA ALA A 141 8.06 3.46 -10.88
C ALA A 141 8.47 2.13 -11.54
N ILE A 142 9.10 1.24 -10.77
CA ILE A 142 9.80 0.06 -11.31
C ILE A 142 8.82 -1.07 -11.63
N VAL A 143 7.65 -1.18 -10.97
CA VAL A 143 6.67 -2.25 -11.22
C VAL A 143 6.27 -2.38 -12.69
N ASN A 144 6.34 -1.31 -13.45
CA ASN A 144 6.06 -1.28 -14.89
C ASN A 144 7.18 -1.93 -15.76
N THR A 145 8.30 -2.33 -15.15
CA THR A 145 9.50 -2.82 -15.87
C THR A 145 9.67 -4.33 -15.82
N TYR A 146 8.92 -5.02 -14.98
CA TYR A 146 8.98 -6.48 -14.85
C TYR A 146 7.57 -7.07 -14.74
N ASP A 147 7.46 -8.37 -14.96
CA ASP A 147 6.29 -9.16 -14.60
C ASP A 147 6.60 -10.10 -13.44
N GLY A 148 5.57 -10.41 -12.63
CA GLY A 148 5.59 -11.49 -11.65
C GLY A 148 5.10 -12.82 -12.23
N LEU A 149 4.93 -13.80 -11.34
CA LEU A 149 4.30 -15.08 -11.70
C LEU A 149 2.83 -14.90 -12.08
N MET A 150 2.14 -14.07 -11.32
CA MET A 150 0.73 -13.73 -11.47
C MET A 150 0.60 -12.20 -11.40
N GLU A 151 -0.49 -11.65 -11.94
CA GLU A 151 -0.82 -10.21 -11.83
C GLU A 151 -2.32 -10.04 -11.62
N TYR A 152 -2.73 -8.90 -11.06
CA TYR A 152 -4.15 -8.56 -10.95
C TYR A 152 -4.62 -7.82 -12.20
N ASP A 153 -5.86 -8.12 -12.63
CA ASP A 153 -6.51 -7.40 -13.72
C ASP A 153 -7.31 -6.18 -13.23
N GLY A 154 -7.94 -5.44 -14.14
CA GLY A 154 -8.78 -4.29 -13.83
C GLY A 154 -10.07 -4.61 -13.05
N GLU A 155 -10.36 -5.88 -12.82
CA GLU A 155 -11.47 -6.35 -12.00
C GLU A 155 -11.04 -6.79 -10.59
N GLY A 156 -9.73 -6.79 -10.32
CA GLY A 156 -9.15 -7.26 -9.07
C GLY A 156 -9.06 -8.78 -8.97
N THR A 157 -9.03 -9.46 -10.12
CA THR A 157 -8.89 -10.91 -10.20
C THR A 157 -7.47 -11.28 -10.55
N LEU A 158 -6.88 -12.22 -9.80
CA LEU A 158 -5.53 -12.71 -10.04
C LEU A 158 -5.49 -13.55 -11.33
N GLN A 159 -4.63 -13.12 -12.26
CA GLN A 159 -4.47 -13.73 -13.59
C GLN A 159 -3.07 -14.31 -13.78
N PRO A 160 -2.90 -15.31 -14.65
CA PRO A 160 -1.61 -15.80 -15.07
C PRO A 160 -0.77 -14.72 -15.79
N ALA A 161 0.46 -14.47 -15.31
CA ALA A 161 1.44 -13.61 -15.97
C ALA A 161 2.63 -14.42 -16.52
N LEU A 162 3.81 -14.41 -15.92
CA LEU A 162 4.92 -15.27 -16.35
C LEU A 162 4.68 -16.75 -16.05
N ALA A 163 3.83 -17.10 -15.08
CA ALA A 163 3.31 -18.45 -14.93
C ALA A 163 2.03 -18.62 -15.75
N GLU A 164 1.94 -19.68 -16.58
CA GLU A 164 0.73 -20.05 -17.32
C GLU A 164 -0.29 -20.77 -16.42
N SER A 165 0.21 -21.49 -15.41
CA SER A 165 -0.58 -22.24 -14.44
C SER A 165 0.23 -22.55 -13.20
N TYR A 166 -0.44 -22.99 -12.15
CA TYR A 166 0.19 -23.54 -10.97
C TYR A 166 -0.62 -24.69 -10.39
N GLU A 167 0.03 -25.52 -9.59
CA GLU A 167 -0.54 -26.63 -8.84
C GLU A 167 -0.15 -26.50 -7.37
N VAL A 168 -1.03 -26.98 -6.48
CA VAL A 168 -0.79 -27.00 -5.03
C VAL A 168 -0.86 -28.44 -4.55
N SER A 169 0.09 -28.87 -3.74
CA SER A 169 0.10 -30.19 -3.13
C SER A 169 -1.11 -30.40 -2.21
N ASP A 170 -1.50 -31.65 -1.99
CA ASP A 170 -2.67 -31.98 -1.14
C ASP A 170 -2.57 -31.49 0.31
N ASP A 171 -1.35 -31.30 0.82
CA ASP A 171 -1.08 -30.74 2.15
C ASP A 171 -0.98 -29.22 2.17
N GLY A 172 -1.08 -28.56 1.01
CA GLY A 172 -1.02 -27.12 0.88
C GLY A 172 0.37 -26.50 1.09
N LEU A 173 1.43 -27.32 1.10
CA LEU A 173 2.78 -26.86 1.42
C LEU A 173 3.64 -26.57 0.20
N THR A 174 3.39 -27.20 -0.95
CA THR A 174 4.20 -27.00 -2.16
C THR A 174 3.35 -26.40 -3.26
N TYR A 175 3.81 -25.28 -3.81
CA TYR A 175 3.25 -24.60 -4.97
C TYR A 175 4.18 -24.76 -6.15
N THR A 176 3.70 -25.42 -7.23
CA THR A 176 4.47 -25.65 -8.46
C THR A 176 3.93 -24.76 -9.57
N PHE A 177 4.74 -23.84 -10.07
CA PHE A 177 4.40 -22.91 -11.15
C PHE A 177 5.00 -23.36 -12.47
N HIS A 178 4.20 -23.36 -13.54
CA HIS A 178 4.63 -23.65 -14.90
C HIS A 178 4.79 -22.35 -15.67
N LEU A 179 6.04 -22.01 -16.01
CA LEU A 179 6.37 -20.74 -16.64
C LEU A 179 6.08 -20.73 -18.13
N ARG A 180 5.71 -19.55 -18.61
CA ARG A 180 5.49 -19.23 -20.01
C ARG A 180 6.81 -19.31 -20.80
N LYS A 181 6.81 -20.07 -21.90
CA LYS A 181 7.95 -20.13 -22.80
C LYS A 181 7.96 -18.94 -23.75
N GLY A 182 9.14 -18.38 -23.99
CA GLY A 182 9.33 -17.28 -24.93
C GLY A 182 9.22 -15.89 -24.32
N ALA A 183 8.91 -15.75 -23.03
CA ALA A 183 9.12 -14.52 -22.31
C ALA A 183 10.62 -14.20 -22.26
N THR A 184 11.00 -12.92 -22.42
CA THR A 184 12.41 -12.54 -22.60
C THR A 184 12.79 -11.38 -21.70
N TRP A 185 14.04 -11.41 -21.25
CA TRP A 185 14.73 -10.26 -20.70
C TRP A 185 15.31 -9.40 -21.80
N VAL A 186 15.17 -8.08 -21.69
CA VAL A 186 15.82 -7.09 -22.57
C VAL A 186 16.61 -6.08 -21.73
N ASP A 187 17.60 -5.43 -22.37
CA ASP A 187 18.28 -4.29 -21.77
C ASP A 187 17.48 -2.98 -21.99
N SER A 188 17.97 -1.85 -21.47
CA SER A 188 17.35 -0.52 -21.63
C SER A 188 17.18 -0.06 -23.08
N GLN A 189 17.85 -0.71 -24.03
CA GLN A 189 17.73 -0.45 -25.48
C GLN A 189 16.73 -1.42 -26.15
N GLY A 190 16.07 -2.30 -25.40
CA GLY A 190 15.14 -3.31 -25.92
C GLY A 190 15.83 -4.50 -26.59
N ARG A 191 17.15 -4.69 -26.40
CA ARG A 191 17.89 -5.81 -26.99
C ARG A 191 17.77 -7.02 -26.08
N LYS A 192 17.44 -8.18 -26.64
CA LYS A 192 17.33 -9.43 -25.89
C LYS A 192 18.62 -9.75 -25.13
N VAL A 193 18.48 -10.00 -23.84
CA VAL A 193 19.54 -10.46 -22.92
C VAL A 193 19.47 -11.97 -22.73
N ALA A 194 18.28 -12.49 -22.38
CA ALA A 194 18.06 -13.90 -22.11
C ALA A 194 16.59 -14.27 -22.30
N ASP A 195 16.24 -15.56 -22.22
CA ASP A 195 14.88 -16.01 -21.95
C ASP A 195 14.61 -15.94 -20.44
N VAL A 196 13.35 -15.71 -20.06
CA VAL A 196 12.93 -15.82 -18.65
C VAL A 196 12.84 -17.29 -18.27
N THR A 197 13.42 -17.62 -17.12
CA THR A 197 13.45 -19.00 -16.59
C THR A 197 13.11 -19.05 -15.11
N ALA A 198 12.89 -20.25 -14.59
CA ALA A 198 12.62 -20.46 -13.17
C ALA A 198 13.80 -20.02 -12.26
N ASP A 199 15.05 -20.10 -12.77
CA ASP A 199 16.24 -19.64 -12.03
C ASP A 199 16.22 -18.12 -11.79
N ASP A 200 15.54 -17.33 -12.62
CA ASP A 200 15.41 -15.89 -12.41
C ASP A 200 14.58 -15.56 -11.15
N PHE A 201 13.58 -16.38 -10.83
CA PHE A 201 12.80 -16.24 -9.58
C PHE A 201 13.61 -16.70 -8.37
N VAL A 202 14.40 -17.78 -8.52
CA VAL A 202 15.33 -18.24 -7.46
C VAL A 202 16.39 -17.18 -7.18
N ALA A 203 16.97 -16.58 -8.22
CA ALA A 203 17.95 -15.51 -8.09
C ALA A 203 17.35 -14.24 -7.47
N GLY A 204 16.13 -13.87 -7.89
CA GLY A 204 15.39 -12.74 -7.33
C GLY A 204 15.14 -12.90 -5.84
N MET A 205 14.62 -14.05 -5.42
CA MET A 205 14.33 -14.36 -4.03
C MET A 205 15.61 -14.36 -3.18
N GLN A 206 16.70 -14.93 -3.69
CA GLN A 206 17.99 -14.91 -2.98
C GLN A 206 18.51 -13.48 -2.82
N HIS A 207 18.51 -12.70 -3.90
CA HIS A 207 18.96 -11.31 -3.84
C HIS A 207 18.12 -10.46 -2.89
N MET A 208 16.80 -10.63 -2.86
CA MET A 208 15.92 -9.92 -1.95
C MET A 208 16.27 -10.20 -0.48
N MET A 209 16.55 -11.47 -0.14
CA MET A 209 16.96 -11.86 1.20
C MET A 209 18.38 -11.37 1.54
N ASP A 210 19.31 -11.34 0.58
CA ASP A 210 20.68 -10.85 0.77
C ASP A 210 20.70 -9.32 0.95
N ALA A 211 19.87 -8.60 0.20
CA ALA A 211 19.83 -7.14 0.19
C ALA A 211 19.16 -6.54 1.43
N GLN A 212 18.21 -7.26 2.03
CA GLN A 212 17.46 -6.82 3.22
C GLN A 212 16.89 -5.40 3.08
N GLY A 213 16.14 -5.20 2.01
CA GLY A 213 15.54 -3.90 1.64
C GLY A 213 14.39 -3.43 2.54
N GLY A 214 13.93 -4.26 3.50
CA GLY A 214 12.91 -3.94 4.50
C GLY A 214 11.54 -4.56 4.26
N LEU A 215 11.40 -5.50 3.32
CA LEU A 215 10.15 -6.24 3.04
C LEU A 215 10.26 -7.75 3.36
N GLU A 216 11.34 -8.17 4.03
CA GLU A 216 11.62 -9.58 4.35
C GLU A 216 10.49 -10.19 5.18
N TYR A 217 9.84 -9.41 6.03
CA TYR A 217 8.72 -9.85 6.87
C TYR A 217 7.55 -10.44 6.08
N LEU A 218 7.44 -10.13 4.77
CA LEU A 218 6.40 -10.70 3.91
C LEU A 218 6.60 -12.19 3.62
N ILE A 219 7.82 -12.69 3.78
CA ILE A 219 8.15 -14.09 3.48
C ILE A 219 8.65 -14.86 4.70
N GLU A 220 9.02 -14.17 5.78
CA GLU A 220 9.43 -14.79 7.04
C GLU A 220 8.29 -15.59 7.66
N GLY A 221 8.56 -16.84 8.05
CA GLY A 221 7.54 -17.76 8.58
C GLY A 221 6.55 -18.28 7.53
N ILE A 222 6.72 -17.95 6.24
CA ILE A 222 5.90 -18.43 5.12
C ILE A 222 6.72 -19.39 4.25
N ILE A 223 7.85 -18.92 3.69
CA ILE A 223 8.72 -19.76 2.85
C ILE A 223 9.69 -20.54 3.76
N THR A 224 9.78 -21.83 3.53
CA THR A 224 10.65 -22.73 4.29
C THR A 224 12.06 -22.19 4.40
N ASN A 225 12.60 -22.09 5.63
CA ASN A 225 13.93 -21.58 5.97
C ASN A 225 14.22 -20.12 5.55
N ALA A 226 13.22 -19.32 5.16
CA ALA A 226 13.45 -17.91 4.83
C ALA A 226 13.98 -17.13 6.05
N SER A 227 13.31 -17.24 7.20
CA SER A 227 13.73 -16.57 8.44
C SER A 227 15.13 -16.98 8.87
N GLN A 228 15.47 -18.26 8.73
CA GLN A 228 16.79 -18.79 9.09
C GLN A 228 17.90 -18.31 8.14
N TYR A 229 17.58 -18.14 6.84
CA TYR A 229 18.52 -17.57 5.89
C TYR A 229 18.74 -16.07 6.13
N ILE A 230 17.68 -15.31 6.30
CA ILE A 230 17.73 -13.86 6.58
C ILE A 230 18.52 -13.58 7.88
N SER A 231 18.34 -14.40 8.93
CA SER A 231 19.07 -14.27 10.18
C SER A 231 20.53 -14.77 10.11
N GLY A 232 20.92 -15.46 9.04
CA GLY A 232 22.25 -16.06 8.86
C GLY A 232 22.44 -17.39 9.61
N GLU A 233 21.39 -17.99 10.16
CA GLU A 233 21.42 -19.34 10.74
C GLU A 233 21.62 -20.41 9.65
N VAL A 234 20.97 -20.24 8.51
CA VAL A 234 21.20 -20.99 7.28
C VAL A 234 21.94 -20.10 6.29
N THR A 235 23.05 -20.59 5.72
CA THR A 235 23.88 -19.86 4.74
C THR A 235 23.87 -20.51 3.35
N ASP A 236 23.35 -21.71 3.24
CA ASP A 236 23.18 -22.43 1.97
C ASP A 236 21.77 -22.19 1.46
N PHE A 237 21.63 -21.31 0.44
CA PHE A 237 20.35 -20.93 -0.13
C PHE A 237 19.55 -22.12 -0.72
N SER A 238 20.22 -23.21 -1.10
CA SER A 238 19.54 -24.42 -1.58
C SER A 238 18.61 -25.09 -0.55
N GLN A 239 18.71 -24.66 0.73
CA GLN A 239 17.82 -25.11 1.81
C GLN A 239 16.56 -24.24 1.96
N VAL A 240 16.51 -23.10 1.27
CA VAL A 240 15.33 -22.22 1.25
C VAL A 240 14.28 -22.80 0.30
N GLY A 241 13.02 -22.69 0.69
CA GLY A 241 11.87 -23.25 -0.02
C GLY A 241 11.55 -22.58 -1.36
N VAL A 242 12.54 -22.31 -2.20
CA VAL A 242 12.37 -21.85 -3.57
C VAL A 242 13.38 -22.53 -4.47
N LYS A 243 12.92 -23.19 -5.54
CA LYS A 243 13.83 -23.92 -6.44
C LYS A 243 13.32 -23.97 -7.88
N ALA A 244 14.23 -23.89 -8.83
CA ALA A 244 13.99 -24.25 -10.23
C ALA A 244 14.12 -25.77 -10.38
N VAL A 245 13.01 -26.44 -10.71
CA VAL A 245 12.98 -27.88 -11.00
C VAL A 245 13.58 -28.15 -12.38
N ASP A 246 13.23 -27.28 -13.33
CA ASP A 246 13.82 -27.16 -14.67
C ASP A 246 13.68 -25.69 -15.13
N ASP A 247 14.07 -25.38 -16.37
CA ASP A 247 14.04 -24.00 -16.89
C ASP A 247 12.66 -23.33 -16.80
N TYR A 248 11.56 -24.09 -16.76
CA TYR A 248 10.20 -23.56 -16.83
C TYR A 248 9.28 -24.12 -15.72
N THR A 249 9.84 -24.74 -14.71
CA THR A 249 9.12 -25.25 -13.54
C THR A 249 9.76 -24.71 -12.26
N LEU A 250 9.01 -23.89 -11.54
CA LEU A 250 9.41 -23.27 -10.27
C LEU A 250 8.58 -23.86 -9.14
N GLU A 251 9.20 -24.24 -8.04
CA GLU A 251 8.52 -24.66 -6.81
C GLU A 251 8.81 -23.69 -5.66
N TYR A 252 7.76 -23.42 -4.87
CA TYR A 252 7.84 -22.84 -3.54
C TYR A 252 7.37 -23.86 -2.51
N ASP A 253 8.19 -24.09 -1.49
CA ASP A 253 7.88 -24.91 -0.32
C ASP A 253 7.62 -23.99 0.89
N LEU A 254 6.46 -24.12 1.54
CA LEU A 254 6.01 -23.29 2.65
C LEU A 254 6.24 -23.98 4.01
N GLU A 255 6.40 -23.19 5.08
CA GLU A 255 6.53 -23.73 6.44
C GLU A 255 5.20 -24.28 6.99
N ALA A 256 4.07 -23.70 6.56
CA ALA A 256 2.72 -24.11 6.90
C ALA A 256 1.78 -23.82 5.72
N PRO A 257 0.61 -24.45 5.63
CA PRO A 257 -0.38 -24.13 4.60
C PRO A 257 -0.77 -22.65 4.65
N CYS A 258 -0.63 -21.94 3.51
CA CYS A 258 -0.93 -20.52 3.39
C CYS A 258 -1.93 -20.31 2.24
N THR A 259 -3.22 -20.21 2.58
CA THR A 259 -4.31 -20.12 1.58
C THR A 259 -4.27 -18.84 0.76
N TYR A 260 -3.59 -17.79 1.25
CA TYR A 260 -3.42 -16.50 0.57
C TYR A 260 -2.07 -16.35 -0.14
N PHE A 261 -1.24 -17.40 -0.20
CA PHE A 261 0.11 -17.32 -0.79
C PHE A 261 0.10 -16.76 -2.21
N THR A 262 -0.82 -17.21 -3.06
CA THR A 262 -0.90 -16.71 -4.44
C THR A 262 -1.22 -15.23 -4.55
N THR A 263 -1.97 -14.67 -3.59
CA THR A 263 -2.29 -13.24 -3.58
C THR A 263 -1.08 -12.37 -3.23
N MET A 264 -0.06 -12.95 -2.60
CA MET A 264 1.19 -12.26 -2.27
C MET A 264 2.11 -12.07 -3.48
N LEU A 265 1.90 -12.84 -4.55
CA LEU A 265 2.76 -12.82 -5.74
C LEU A 265 2.72 -11.50 -6.52
N GLY A 266 1.75 -10.62 -6.23
CA GLY A 266 1.72 -9.24 -6.70
C GLY A 266 2.68 -8.28 -5.97
N TYR A 267 3.37 -8.73 -4.91
CA TYR A 267 4.39 -7.93 -4.23
C TYR A 267 5.75 -8.04 -4.93
N ASN A 268 6.50 -6.95 -4.91
CA ASN A 268 7.83 -6.87 -5.51
C ASN A 268 8.86 -7.86 -4.94
N VAL A 269 8.68 -8.37 -3.73
CA VAL A 269 9.57 -9.39 -3.14
C VAL A 269 9.58 -10.71 -3.93
N PHE A 270 8.58 -10.94 -4.76
CA PHE A 270 8.49 -12.10 -5.66
C PHE A 270 8.91 -11.79 -7.10
N ALA A 271 9.46 -10.60 -7.36
CA ALA A 271 9.92 -10.23 -8.69
C ALA A 271 11.09 -11.12 -9.15
N PRO A 272 11.14 -11.52 -10.43
CA PRO A 272 12.30 -12.22 -10.97
C PRO A 272 13.47 -11.26 -11.18
N MET A 273 14.69 -11.81 -11.21
CA MET A 273 15.92 -11.10 -11.56
C MET A 273 16.81 -11.99 -12.43
N ASN A 274 17.26 -11.49 -13.58
CA ASN A 274 18.15 -12.27 -14.42
C ASN A 274 19.54 -12.43 -13.79
N ARG A 275 19.87 -13.66 -13.37
CA ARG A 275 21.12 -13.99 -12.67
C ARG A 275 22.36 -13.52 -13.43
N SER A 276 22.46 -13.86 -14.71
CA SER A 276 23.64 -13.54 -15.51
C SER A 276 23.83 -12.03 -15.72
N PHE A 277 22.73 -11.31 -15.88
CA PHE A 277 22.78 -9.85 -15.97
C PHE A 277 23.21 -9.23 -14.64
N TYR A 278 22.63 -9.67 -13.53
CA TYR A 278 23.00 -9.23 -12.18
C TYR A 278 24.49 -9.45 -11.89
N GLU A 279 25.00 -10.66 -12.17
CA GLU A 279 26.42 -10.98 -12.01
C GLU A 279 27.33 -10.11 -12.94
N SER A 280 26.87 -9.79 -14.15
CA SER A 280 27.59 -8.91 -15.08
C SER A 280 27.70 -7.47 -14.57
N MET A 281 26.78 -7.05 -13.69
CA MET A 281 26.77 -5.75 -13.03
C MET A 281 27.50 -5.75 -11.68
N GLY A 282 28.32 -6.79 -11.42
CA GLY A 282 29.10 -6.93 -10.20
C GLY A 282 28.35 -7.58 -9.03
N GLY A 283 27.11 -8.02 -9.29
CA GLY A 283 26.27 -8.67 -8.28
C GLY A 283 26.84 -10.01 -7.81
N LYS A 284 26.67 -10.30 -6.54
CA LYS A 284 27.05 -11.56 -5.87
C LYS A 284 25.97 -11.93 -4.87
N PHE A 285 25.97 -13.20 -4.44
CA PHE A 285 24.97 -13.75 -3.56
C PHE A 285 25.53 -14.21 -2.22
N GLY A 286 24.67 -14.28 -1.22
CA GLY A 286 24.98 -14.79 0.12
C GLY A 286 26.07 -13.97 0.79
N VAL A 287 27.03 -14.65 1.40
CA VAL A 287 28.14 -14.01 2.16
C VAL A 287 29.08 -13.14 1.29
N GLU A 288 28.99 -13.25 -0.04
CA GLU A 288 29.77 -12.43 -0.99
C GLU A 288 29.00 -11.18 -1.45
N TYR A 289 27.72 -11.01 -1.08
CA TYR A 289 26.93 -9.83 -1.38
C TYR A 289 27.54 -8.59 -0.74
N ASP A 290 27.86 -7.60 -1.56
CA ASP A 290 28.44 -6.32 -1.12
C ASP A 290 27.98 -5.20 -2.08
N PRO A 291 26.91 -4.45 -1.74
CA PRO A 291 26.42 -3.36 -2.56
C PRO A 291 27.35 -2.14 -2.62
N ASP A 292 28.35 -2.07 -1.73
CA ASP A 292 29.37 -1.02 -1.67
C ASP A 292 30.64 -1.40 -2.47
N ALA A 293 30.70 -2.61 -3.02
CA ALA A 293 31.82 -3.02 -3.87
C ALA A 293 31.99 -2.09 -5.08
N ALA A 294 33.23 -1.81 -5.46
CA ALA A 294 33.54 -0.83 -6.50
C ALA A 294 33.02 -1.24 -7.90
N ASP A 295 32.81 -2.52 -8.13
CA ASP A 295 32.27 -3.12 -9.35
C ASP A 295 30.77 -3.39 -9.32
N TYR A 296 30.13 -3.22 -8.15
CA TYR A 296 28.68 -3.36 -8.03
C TYR A 296 27.97 -2.15 -8.62
N THR A 297 27.20 -2.36 -9.69
CA THR A 297 26.45 -1.30 -10.39
C THR A 297 24.98 -1.62 -10.56
N TYR A 298 24.51 -2.82 -10.20
CA TYR A 298 23.11 -3.22 -10.35
C TYR A 298 22.18 -2.26 -9.61
N GLY A 299 21.11 -1.83 -10.29
CA GLY A 299 20.08 -0.95 -9.71
C GLY A 299 20.50 0.50 -9.45
N LYS A 300 21.75 0.91 -9.76
CA LYS A 300 22.21 2.31 -9.58
C LYS A 300 21.60 3.28 -10.58
N ASP A 301 21.27 2.79 -11.75
CA ASP A 301 20.54 3.53 -12.77
C ASP A 301 19.69 2.59 -13.64
N SER A 302 18.86 3.15 -14.51
CA SER A 302 17.96 2.39 -15.37
C SER A 302 18.67 1.57 -16.45
N ASP A 303 19.94 1.84 -16.75
CA ASP A 303 20.74 1.04 -17.69
C ASP A 303 21.38 -0.18 -17.02
N SER A 304 21.36 -0.22 -15.69
CA SER A 304 21.98 -1.26 -14.87
C SER A 304 20.99 -2.31 -14.34
N ILE A 305 19.77 -2.36 -14.90
CA ILE A 305 18.77 -3.41 -14.69
C ILE A 305 18.37 -4.04 -16.03
N ALA A 306 17.84 -5.26 -15.98
CA ALA A 306 17.18 -5.91 -17.11
C ALA A 306 15.65 -5.82 -16.95
N TYR A 307 14.94 -5.93 -18.06
CA TYR A 307 13.50 -5.70 -18.17
C TYR A 307 12.81 -6.94 -18.75
N CYS A 308 11.74 -7.40 -18.11
CA CYS A 308 10.88 -8.48 -18.66
C CYS A 308 9.38 -8.10 -18.68
N GLY A 309 9.04 -6.91 -18.21
CA GLY A 309 7.68 -6.39 -18.17
C GLY A 309 7.29 -5.57 -19.40
N PRO A 310 6.13 -4.89 -19.33
CA PRO A 310 5.56 -4.15 -20.46
C PRO A 310 6.36 -2.93 -20.90
N TYR A 311 7.28 -2.41 -20.05
CA TYR A 311 8.04 -1.20 -20.37
C TYR A 311 9.53 -1.32 -20.10
N VAL A 312 10.28 -0.49 -20.85
CA VAL A 312 11.68 -0.15 -20.56
C VAL A 312 11.78 1.33 -20.23
N VAL A 313 12.69 1.72 -19.33
CA VAL A 313 12.95 3.12 -19.03
C VAL A 313 13.74 3.72 -20.20
N LYS A 314 13.12 4.65 -20.91
CA LYS A 314 13.70 5.33 -22.06
C LYS A 314 14.51 6.55 -21.68
N ASN A 315 14.07 7.27 -20.68
CA ASN A 315 14.76 8.45 -20.18
C ASN A 315 14.40 8.71 -18.72
N PHE A 316 15.39 9.07 -17.94
CA PHE A 316 15.24 9.58 -16.60
C PHE A 316 15.95 10.93 -16.48
N THR A 317 15.22 11.95 -16.10
CA THR A 317 15.75 13.28 -15.79
C THR A 317 15.34 13.65 -14.38
N SER A 318 16.29 13.63 -13.44
CA SER A 318 16.07 13.89 -12.02
C SER A 318 15.25 15.16 -11.81
N LYS A 319 14.24 15.06 -10.93
CA LYS A 319 13.30 16.13 -10.59
C LYS A 319 12.62 16.77 -11.80
N ASN A 320 12.36 15.98 -12.82
CA ASN A 320 11.69 16.41 -14.04
C ASN A 320 10.76 15.32 -14.56
N THR A 321 11.27 14.27 -15.22
CA THR A 321 10.45 13.22 -15.81
C THR A 321 11.15 11.87 -15.78
N ILE A 322 10.32 10.81 -15.70
CA ILE A 322 10.69 9.43 -16.03
C ILE A 322 9.84 9.04 -17.24
N VAL A 323 10.46 8.63 -18.33
CA VAL A 323 9.76 8.20 -19.55
C VAL A 323 9.97 6.71 -19.77
N PHE A 324 8.87 5.99 -19.83
CA PHE A 324 8.84 4.57 -20.14
C PHE A 324 8.31 4.38 -21.57
N GLN A 325 8.91 3.47 -22.30
CA GLN A 325 8.51 3.08 -23.65
C GLN A 325 8.07 1.62 -23.63
N ALA A 326 7.00 1.29 -24.33
CA ALA A 326 6.53 -0.08 -24.48
C ALA A 326 7.67 -1.00 -24.93
N ASN A 327 7.77 -2.16 -24.28
CA ASN A 327 8.70 -3.21 -24.60
C ASN A 327 8.12 -4.08 -25.73
N GLU A 328 8.61 -3.91 -26.94
CA GLU A 328 8.14 -4.67 -28.10
C GLU A 328 8.41 -6.18 -27.99
N SER A 329 9.29 -6.60 -27.08
CA SER A 329 9.62 -8.00 -26.81
C SER A 329 8.83 -8.56 -25.63
N TYR A 330 7.91 -7.79 -25.07
CA TYR A 330 7.04 -8.25 -23.99
C TYR A 330 6.13 -9.38 -24.47
N TRP A 331 5.96 -10.42 -23.65
CA TRP A 331 5.18 -11.61 -24.05
C TRP A 331 3.72 -11.28 -24.41
N ASN A 332 3.16 -10.22 -23.81
CA ASN A 332 1.78 -9.78 -24.00
C ASN A 332 1.72 -8.39 -24.71
N ALA A 333 2.65 -8.11 -25.60
CA ALA A 333 2.79 -6.80 -26.27
C ALA A 333 1.54 -6.36 -27.03
N ASP A 334 0.74 -7.31 -27.54
CA ASP A 334 -0.50 -7.01 -28.27
C ASP A 334 -1.60 -6.40 -27.37
N HIS A 335 -1.46 -6.48 -26.04
CA HIS A 335 -2.40 -5.95 -25.05
C HIS A 335 -1.89 -4.66 -24.38
N ILE A 336 -0.84 -4.03 -24.88
CA ILE A 336 -0.38 -2.73 -24.38
C ILE A 336 -1.18 -1.61 -25.06
N ASN A 337 -2.06 -0.96 -24.31
CA ASN A 337 -2.81 0.21 -24.78
C ASN A 337 -1.95 1.49 -24.77
N ILE A 338 -1.06 1.61 -23.80
CA ILE A 338 -0.23 2.79 -23.57
C ILE A 338 1.19 2.49 -24.03
N HIS A 339 1.65 3.10 -25.15
CA HIS A 339 2.98 2.89 -25.69
C HIS A 339 4.04 3.79 -25.05
N THR A 340 3.63 4.94 -24.51
CA THR A 340 4.52 5.83 -23.75
C THR A 340 3.87 6.24 -22.45
N LEU A 341 4.51 5.91 -21.34
CA LEU A 341 4.13 6.32 -20.00
C LEU A 341 5.15 7.36 -19.51
N THR A 342 4.68 8.52 -19.04
CA THR A 342 5.54 9.58 -18.51
C THR A 342 5.14 9.94 -17.10
N TRP A 343 6.10 9.90 -16.18
CA TRP A 343 5.96 10.43 -14.85
C TRP A 343 6.49 11.84 -14.80
N VAL A 344 5.69 12.76 -14.25
CA VAL A 344 6.02 14.19 -14.18
C VAL A 344 6.27 14.61 -12.75
N TYR A 345 7.41 15.24 -12.49
CA TYR A 345 7.82 15.66 -11.16
C TYR A 345 7.03 16.87 -10.65
N ASN A 346 6.66 16.81 -9.38
CA ASN A 346 6.12 17.94 -8.63
C ASN A 346 6.63 17.89 -7.19
N ASP A 347 7.25 18.96 -6.72
CA ASP A 347 7.77 19.07 -5.35
C ASP A 347 6.69 19.37 -4.29
N GLY A 348 5.44 19.57 -4.72
CA GLY A 348 4.31 19.88 -3.83
C GLY A 348 4.31 21.29 -3.26
N SER A 349 5.23 22.18 -3.69
CA SER A 349 5.35 23.55 -3.18
C SER A 349 4.21 24.48 -3.63
N ASP A 350 3.54 24.15 -4.75
CA ASP A 350 2.35 24.87 -5.25
C ASP A 350 1.14 23.93 -5.21
N ALA A 351 0.20 24.20 -4.32
CA ALA A 351 -0.99 23.39 -4.11
C ALA A 351 -1.95 23.32 -5.32
N THR A 352 -1.81 24.22 -6.30
CA THR A 352 -2.64 24.24 -7.52
C THR A 352 -1.92 23.68 -8.75
N LYS A 353 -0.62 23.42 -8.67
CA LYS A 353 0.19 22.98 -9.82
C LYS A 353 -0.39 21.73 -10.47
N ALA A 354 -0.74 20.71 -9.70
CA ALA A 354 -1.28 19.46 -10.23
C ALA A 354 -2.56 19.66 -11.03
N TYR A 355 -3.46 20.50 -10.53
CA TYR A 355 -4.69 20.89 -11.25
C TYR A 355 -4.37 21.64 -12.55
N ASN A 356 -3.50 22.65 -12.48
CA ASN A 356 -3.12 23.43 -13.66
C ASN A 356 -2.47 22.55 -14.74
N ASP A 357 -1.60 21.62 -14.34
CA ASP A 357 -0.96 20.66 -15.24
C ASP A 357 -1.98 19.71 -15.86
N ALA A 358 -2.99 19.26 -15.11
CA ALA A 358 -4.06 18.41 -15.63
C ALA A 358 -4.95 19.17 -16.63
N ILE A 359 -5.32 20.42 -16.35
CA ILE A 359 -6.09 21.25 -17.30
C ILE A 359 -5.29 21.50 -18.57
N ALA A 360 -3.99 21.78 -18.45
CA ALA A 360 -3.09 22.01 -19.59
C ALA A 360 -2.74 20.74 -20.38
N GLY A 361 -3.09 19.53 -19.89
CA GLY A 361 -2.74 18.27 -20.53
C GLY A 361 -1.28 17.85 -20.33
N VAL A 362 -0.59 18.44 -19.36
CA VAL A 362 0.77 18.03 -18.97
C VAL A 362 0.71 16.68 -18.24
N VAL A 363 -0.34 16.47 -17.44
CA VAL A 363 -0.70 15.19 -16.82
C VAL A 363 -2.14 14.84 -17.17
N ASP A 364 -2.49 13.56 -17.12
CA ASP A 364 -3.79 13.05 -17.56
C ASP A 364 -4.83 12.94 -16.44
N GLY A 365 -4.47 13.29 -15.23
CA GLY A 365 -5.40 13.34 -14.11
C GLY A 365 -4.71 13.74 -12.82
N THR A 366 -5.50 14.16 -11.84
CA THR A 366 -5.01 14.48 -10.50
C THR A 366 -6.13 14.49 -9.48
N GLY A 367 -5.77 14.19 -8.24
CA GLY A 367 -6.60 14.51 -7.08
C GLY A 367 -6.61 16.01 -6.79
N LEU A 368 -7.73 16.53 -6.31
CA LEU A 368 -7.90 17.94 -5.98
C LEU A 368 -7.86 18.12 -4.45
N ASN A 369 -7.03 19.05 -4.00
CA ASN A 369 -7.06 19.59 -2.64
C ASN A 369 -7.97 20.83 -2.57
N THR A 370 -8.12 21.45 -1.40
CA THR A 370 -8.98 22.63 -1.20
C THR A 370 -8.65 23.80 -2.12
N ALA A 371 -7.36 24.08 -2.35
CA ALA A 371 -6.93 25.14 -3.26
C ALA A 371 -7.28 24.83 -4.72
N SER A 372 -7.04 23.58 -5.15
CA SER A 372 -7.38 23.11 -6.50
C SER A 372 -8.89 23.06 -6.74
N VAL A 373 -9.71 22.69 -5.73
CA VAL A 373 -11.17 22.75 -5.79
C VAL A 373 -11.64 24.20 -6.00
N ALA A 374 -11.04 25.15 -5.26
CA ALA A 374 -11.37 26.56 -5.43
C ALA A 374 -10.99 27.08 -6.83
N ALA A 375 -9.83 26.69 -7.36
CA ALA A 375 -9.41 27.01 -8.72
C ALA A 375 -10.37 26.40 -9.77
N ALA A 376 -10.70 25.11 -9.64
CA ALA A 376 -11.62 24.43 -10.57
C ALA A 376 -13.02 25.07 -10.59
N LYS A 377 -13.53 25.50 -9.43
CA LYS A 377 -14.79 26.26 -9.33
C LYS A 377 -14.70 27.64 -10.01
N ALA A 378 -13.59 28.34 -9.82
CA ALA A 378 -13.36 29.64 -10.42
C ALA A 378 -13.25 29.56 -11.96
N ASP A 379 -12.63 28.50 -12.46
CA ASP A 379 -12.46 28.26 -13.91
C ASP A 379 -13.70 27.63 -14.57
N GLY A 380 -14.72 27.24 -13.79
CA GLY A 380 -15.94 26.60 -14.29
C GLY A 380 -15.77 25.12 -14.67
N ASN A 381 -14.66 24.49 -14.30
CA ASN A 381 -14.36 23.09 -14.63
C ASN A 381 -14.90 22.10 -13.58
N PHE A 382 -15.22 22.59 -12.38
CA PHE A 382 -15.59 21.72 -11.26
C PHE A 382 -16.86 20.91 -11.53
N ASP A 383 -17.93 21.55 -11.94
CA ASP A 383 -19.23 20.90 -12.11
C ASP A 383 -19.25 19.87 -13.26
N ASP A 384 -18.43 20.11 -14.29
CA ASP A 384 -18.37 19.22 -15.47
C ASP A 384 -17.44 18.01 -15.25
N TYR A 385 -16.32 18.19 -14.54
CA TYR A 385 -15.24 17.18 -14.54
C TYR A 385 -14.88 16.61 -13.17
N ALA A 386 -15.20 17.31 -12.05
CA ALA A 386 -14.82 16.83 -10.74
C ALA A 386 -15.75 15.70 -10.27
N TYR A 387 -15.16 14.58 -9.91
CA TYR A 387 -15.85 13.45 -9.29
C TYR A 387 -15.11 13.04 -8.00
N VAL A 388 -15.80 12.34 -7.10
CA VAL A 388 -15.16 11.81 -5.88
C VAL A 388 -14.43 10.51 -6.20
N ALA A 389 -13.13 10.46 -5.94
CA ALA A 389 -12.34 9.23 -6.08
C ALA A 389 -12.83 8.18 -5.08
N LEU A 390 -12.79 6.92 -5.49
CA LEU A 390 -13.07 5.81 -4.57
C LEU A 390 -11.95 5.68 -3.53
N THR A 391 -12.28 5.13 -2.39
CA THR A 391 -11.32 4.74 -1.35
C THR A 391 -10.81 3.33 -1.62
N ASP A 392 -9.61 3.04 -1.13
CA ASP A 392 -8.99 1.71 -1.20
C ASP A 392 -8.82 1.06 0.19
N ALA A 393 -8.09 -0.06 0.27
CA ALA A 393 -7.83 -0.76 1.52
C ALA A 393 -6.70 -0.14 2.37
N THR A 394 -5.97 0.85 1.85
CA THR A 394 -4.87 1.51 2.58
C THR A 394 -5.38 2.20 3.83
N THR A 395 -4.70 2.02 4.95
CA THR A 395 -4.98 2.75 6.19
C THR A 395 -3.77 3.58 6.57
N TYR A 396 -3.89 4.90 6.44
CA TYR A 396 -2.91 5.83 7.01
C TYR A 396 -3.22 6.03 8.49
N SER A 397 -2.21 5.93 9.33
CA SER A 397 -2.34 6.00 10.78
C SER A 397 -1.38 7.01 11.38
N GLY A 398 -1.78 7.63 12.48
CA GLY A 398 -0.90 8.34 13.38
C GLY A 398 -0.26 7.37 14.38
N PHE A 399 1.03 7.52 14.63
CA PHE A 399 1.79 6.66 15.53
C PHE A 399 2.32 7.44 16.72
N PHE A 400 2.16 6.90 17.92
CA PHE A 400 2.78 7.44 19.12
C PHE A 400 4.08 6.71 19.41
N ASN A 401 5.21 7.43 19.45
CA ASN A 401 6.48 6.86 19.85
C ASN A 401 6.53 6.73 21.38
N ILE A 402 6.25 5.54 21.86
CA ILE A 402 6.19 5.22 23.30
C ILE A 402 7.57 5.01 23.93
N ASN A 403 8.62 4.96 23.14
CA ASN A 403 9.98 4.68 23.63
C ASN A 403 11.04 5.53 22.90
N ARG A 404 10.72 6.80 22.65
CA ARG A 404 11.66 7.69 21.98
C ARG A 404 12.98 7.81 22.77
N ASN A 405 14.10 7.60 22.07
CA ASN A 405 15.44 7.68 22.62
C ASN A 405 16.41 8.45 21.70
N GLN A 406 15.93 8.99 20.58
CA GLN A 406 16.72 9.81 19.66
C GLN A 406 16.04 11.15 19.37
N PHE A 407 16.86 12.22 19.35
CA PHE A 407 16.44 13.61 19.17
C PHE A 407 17.24 14.32 18.08
N ALA A 408 18.24 13.66 17.51
CA ALA A 408 18.98 14.11 16.34
C ALA A 408 18.26 13.74 15.05
N ASN A 409 18.51 14.51 13.99
CA ASN A 409 18.02 14.16 12.66
C ASN A 409 18.67 12.86 12.16
N ALA A 410 17.88 11.91 11.65
CA ALA A 410 18.38 10.64 11.15
C ALA A 410 19.39 10.80 9.98
N ASN A 411 19.14 11.81 9.11
CA ASN A 411 19.97 12.10 7.95
C ASN A 411 21.12 13.08 8.23
N ASP A 412 21.11 13.76 9.39
CA ASP A 412 22.15 14.69 9.81
C ASP A 412 22.18 14.75 11.34
N THR A 413 22.93 13.84 11.95
CA THR A 413 23.03 13.70 13.40
C THR A 413 23.66 14.92 14.10
N THR A 414 24.19 15.90 13.35
CA THR A 414 24.70 17.16 13.89
C THR A 414 23.58 18.17 14.16
N LYS A 415 22.36 17.91 13.66
CA LYS A 415 21.18 18.77 13.83
C LYS A 415 20.17 18.11 14.76
N ALA A 416 19.69 18.86 15.71
CA ALA A 416 18.53 18.47 16.51
C ALA A 416 17.26 18.66 15.70
N VAL A 417 16.32 17.71 15.80
CA VAL A 417 14.95 17.82 15.26
C VAL A 417 13.95 18.27 16.33
N SER A 418 14.37 18.36 17.58
CA SER A 418 13.52 18.69 18.71
C SER A 418 14.16 19.80 19.55
N SER A 419 13.32 20.67 20.09
CA SER A 419 13.72 21.66 21.10
C SER A 419 13.56 21.14 22.54
N GLN A 420 13.13 19.89 22.72
CA GLN A 420 12.97 19.29 24.05
C GLN A 420 14.29 19.19 24.79
N THR A 421 14.25 19.47 26.09
CA THR A 421 15.34 19.13 27.01
C THR A 421 15.31 17.64 27.33
N GLU A 422 16.39 17.11 27.93
CA GLU A 422 16.42 15.73 28.40
C GLU A 422 15.32 15.45 29.45
N GLU A 423 14.99 16.44 30.28
CA GLU A 423 13.93 16.36 31.27
C GLU A 423 12.56 16.29 30.58
N ASP A 424 12.26 17.19 29.61
CA ASP A 424 11.01 17.17 28.84
C ASP A 424 10.86 15.83 28.10
N ALA A 425 11.94 15.34 27.51
CA ALA A 425 11.93 14.06 26.79
C ALA A 425 11.60 12.88 27.71
N ALA A 426 12.20 12.84 28.91
CA ALA A 426 11.92 11.80 29.89
C ALA A 426 10.46 11.85 30.40
N ARG A 427 9.94 13.05 30.65
CA ARG A 427 8.53 13.28 31.01
C ARG A 427 7.58 12.82 29.93
N THR A 428 7.83 13.21 28.68
CA THR A 428 7.03 12.80 27.52
C THR A 428 7.05 11.28 27.34
N LYS A 429 8.21 10.66 27.45
CA LYS A 429 8.32 9.20 27.37
C LYS A 429 7.49 8.49 28.45
N GLN A 430 7.54 8.97 29.70
CA GLN A 430 6.75 8.40 30.80
C GLN A 430 5.24 8.59 30.55
N ALA A 431 4.80 9.76 30.10
CA ALA A 431 3.41 10.02 29.76
C ALA A 431 2.93 9.12 28.62
N MET A 432 3.74 8.96 27.56
CA MET A 432 3.40 8.13 26.39
C MET A 432 3.33 6.64 26.71
N GLN A 433 3.91 6.15 27.79
CA GLN A 433 3.76 4.77 28.23
C GLN A 433 2.42 4.52 28.95
N ASN A 434 1.73 5.55 29.41
CA ASN A 434 0.41 5.42 30.00
C ASN A 434 -0.67 5.28 28.89
N VAL A 435 -1.51 4.25 28.99
CA VAL A 435 -2.55 3.96 27.98
C VAL A 435 -3.63 5.03 27.94
N HIS A 436 -4.06 5.53 29.09
CA HIS A 436 -5.09 6.56 29.19
C HIS A 436 -4.61 7.90 28.63
N PHE A 437 -3.32 8.22 28.77
CA PHE A 437 -2.72 9.38 28.15
C PHE A 437 -2.80 9.30 26.62
N ARG A 438 -2.43 8.17 26.03
CA ARG A 438 -2.51 7.98 24.56
C ARG A 438 -3.94 7.99 24.05
N ARG A 439 -4.88 7.30 24.75
CA ARG A 439 -6.32 7.31 24.40
C ARG A 439 -6.88 8.73 24.46
N ALA A 440 -6.53 9.51 25.48
CA ALA A 440 -6.96 10.88 25.59
C ALA A 440 -6.50 11.73 24.38
N LEU A 441 -5.26 11.57 23.94
CA LEU A 441 -4.75 12.24 22.74
C LEU A 441 -5.50 11.80 21.48
N ALA A 442 -5.70 10.49 21.30
CA ALA A 442 -6.40 9.94 20.14
C ALA A 442 -7.86 10.42 20.08
N MET A 443 -8.59 10.39 21.21
CA MET A 443 -9.98 10.87 21.29
C MET A 443 -10.10 12.40 21.28
N GLY A 444 -9.03 13.12 21.56
CA GLY A 444 -9.01 14.59 21.55
C GLY A 444 -8.71 15.19 20.18
N LEU A 445 -8.24 14.41 19.22
CA LEU A 445 -7.95 14.86 17.85
C LEU A 445 -9.24 14.89 17.02
N ASP A 446 -9.70 16.07 16.64
CA ASP A 446 -10.77 16.25 15.65
C ASP A 446 -10.23 15.88 14.26
N ARG A 447 -10.35 14.59 13.90
CA ARG A 447 -9.88 14.06 12.63
C ARG A 447 -10.64 14.64 11.44
N GLY A 448 -11.94 14.99 11.63
CA GLY A 448 -12.73 15.68 10.61
C GLY A 448 -12.15 17.05 10.26
N ALA A 449 -11.82 17.89 11.27
CA ALA A 449 -11.17 19.15 11.05
C ALA A 449 -9.76 18.99 10.43
N TYR A 450 -9.03 17.96 10.83
CA TYR A 450 -7.72 17.64 10.25
C TYR A 450 -7.82 17.28 8.76
N LEU A 451 -8.77 16.41 8.36
CA LEU A 451 -8.96 16.02 6.96
C LEU A 451 -9.56 17.13 6.10
N ALA A 452 -10.44 17.97 6.67
CA ALA A 452 -11.03 19.11 5.96
C ALA A 452 -9.98 20.07 5.39
N GLN A 453 -8.81 20.19 6.02
CA GLN A 453 -7.71 21.03 5.50
C GLN A 453 -7.23 20.56 4.11
N GLN A 454 -7.36 19.28 3.80
CA GLN A 454 -6.95 18.71 2.52
C GLN A 454 -8.11 18.62 1.52
N VAL A 455 -9.27 18.10 1.95
CA VAL A 455 -10.36 17.71 1.05
C VAL A 455 -11.58 18.62 1.12
N GLY A 456 -11.61 19.57 2.06
CA GLY A 456 -12.76 20.44 2.32
C GLY A 456 -13.76 19.83 3.32
N ASP A 457 -14.65 20.69 3.84
CA ASP A 457 -15.66 20.29 4.83
C ASP A 457 -16.69 19.29 4.29
N ASP A 458 -16.97 19.33 3.00
CA ASP A 458 -17.94 18.48 2.31
C ASP A 458 -17.47 17.02 2.16
N LEU A 459 -16.17 16.79 2.12
CA LEU A 459 -15.57 15.46 1.98
C LEU A 459 -14.75 14.99 3.19
N LYS A 460 -14.77 15.73 4.30
CA LYS A 460 -13.91 15.45 5.47
C LYS A 460 -14.04 14.05 6.09
N TYR A 461 -15.14 13.37 5.82
CA TYR A 461 -15.36 12.00 6.26
C TYR A 461 -15.23 10.96 5.14
N ALA A 462 -15.13 11.37 3.88
CA ALA A 462 -15.19 10.46 2.74
C ALA A 462 -14.09 9.39 2.74
N SER A 463 -12.89 9.73 3.22
CA SER A 463 -11.77 8.79 3.37
C SER A 463 -11.50 8.39 4.81
N MET A 464 -12.30 8.89 5.78
CA MET A 464 -12.04 8.62 7.20
C MET A 464 -12.25 7.16 7.52
N ARG A 465 -11.30 6.57 8.23
CA ARG A 465 -11.29 5.17 8.66
C ARG A 465 -11.15 5.05 10.16
N ASN A 466 -11.89 4.11 10.78
CA ASN A 466 -11.93 3.95 12.22
C ASN A 466 -11.23 2.68 12.72
N SER A 467 -10.82 1.77 11.84
CA SER A 467 -10.07 0.54 12.12
C SER A 467 -8.83 0.44 11.25
N TYR A 468 -7.90 -0.46 11.55
CA TYR A 468 -6.73 -0.69 10.68
C TYR A 468 -7.13 -1.51 9.46
N THR A 469 -7.86 -2.62 9.69
CA THR A 469 -8.48 -3.40 8.63
C THR A 469 -9.87 -2.81 8.33
N PRO A 470 -10.22 -2.52 7.06
CA PRO A 470 -11.58 -2.12 6.71
C PRO A 470 -12.57 -3.16 7.21
N GLY A 471 -13.53 -2.76 8.06
CA GLY A 471 -14.38 -3.71 8.78
C GLY A 471 -15.27 -4.59 7.91
N ASN A 472 -15.53 -4.19 6.67
CA ASN A 472 -16.28 -4.95 5.65
C ASN A 472 -15.38 -5.70 4.65
N PHE A 473 -14.07 -5.72 4.87
CA PHE A 473 -13.12 -6.36 3.97
C PHE A 473 -13.18 -7.88 4.04
N VAL A 474 -13.41 -8.42 5.25
CA VAL A 474 -13.50 -9.85 5.51
C VAL A 474 -14.86 -10.17 6.14
N THR A 475 -15.47 -11.28 5.70
CA THR A 475 -16.64 -11.90 6.32
C THR A 475 -16.31 -13.34 6.71
N LEU A 476 -16.95 -13.82 7.79
CA LEU A 476 -16.85 -15.22 8.16
C LEU A 476 -17.57 -16.09 7.13
N GLU A 477 -16.95 -17.18 6.70
CA GLU A 477 -17.55 -18.15 5.78
C GLU A 477 -18.41 -19.20 6.50
N GLU A 478 -18.18 -19.42 7.80
CA GLU A 478 -18.89 -20.34 8.66
C GLU A 478 -19.18 -19.74 10.04
N GLU A 479 -20.03 -20.43 10.81
CA GLU A 479 -20.33 -20.04 12.19
C GLU A 479 -19.12 -20.28 13.11
N VAL A 480 -18.74 -19.29 13.89
CA VAL A 480 -17.60 -19.35 14.82
C VAL A 480 -18.01 -18.90 16.22
N THR A 481 -17.52 -19.59 17.24
CA THR A 481 -17.69 -19.19 18.65
C THR A 481 -16.32 -18.81 19.22
N VAL A 482 -16.21 -17.58 19.74
CA VAL A 482 -14.99 -17.06 20.37
C VAL A 482 -15.29 -16.42 21.72
N ASP A 483 -14.26 -16.29 22.54
CA ASP A 483 -14.34 -15.60 23.83
C ASP A 483 -14.20 -14.09 23.65
N ILE A 484 -15.23 -13.35 24.02
CA ILE A 484 -15.24 -11.88 24.06
C ILE A 484 -15.21 -11.46 25.53
N ASN A 485 -14.03 -11.12 26.03
CA ASN A 485 -13.79 -10.68 27.40
C ASN A 485 -14.39 -11.63 28.47
N GLY A 486 -14.11 -12.93 28.35
CA GLY A 486 -14.57 -13.96 29.28
C GLY A 486 -16.01 -14.45 29.04
N THR A 487 -16.62 -14.07 27.92
CA THR A 487 -17.97 -14.52 27.53
C THR A 487 -17.93 -15.13 26.13
N GLU A 488 -18.35 -16.40 26.01
CA GLU A 488 -18.49 -17.02 24.68
C GLU A 488 -19.56 -16.30 23.86
N LYS A 489 -19.19 -15.90 22.63
CA LYS A 489 -20.08 -15.29 21.65
C LYS A 489 -20.00 -16.02 20.33
N THR A 490 -21.16 -16.38 19.76
CA THR A 490 -21.26 -17.06 18.47
C THR A 490 -21.62 -16.08 17.37
N TYR A 491 -20.87 -16.11 16.30
CA TYR A 491 -21.04 -15.30 15.10
C TYR A 491 -21.42 -16.20 13.93
N PRO A 492 -22.55 -15.97 13.26
CA PRO A 492 -22.95 -16.74 12.08
C PRO A 492 -22.06 -16.43 10.87
N ALA A 493 -22.07 -17.33 9.87
CA ALA A 493 -21.51 -17.04 8.56
C ALA A 493 -22.06 -15.73 7.99
N GLY A 494 -21.23 -14.96 7.31
CA GLY A 494 -21.55 -13.64 6.80
C GLY A 494 -21.35 -12.50 7.80
N THR A 495 -20.93 -12.77 9.05
CA THR A 495 -20.56 -11.71 10.00
C THR A 495 -19.32 -10.98 9.51
N TYR A 496 -19.37 -9.66 9.50
CA TYR A 496 -18.23 -8.82 9.11
C TYR A 496 -17.19 -8.73 10.24
N TYR A 497 -15.94 -8.67 9.86
CA TYR A 497 -14.77 -8.50 10.73
C TYR A 497 -14.94 -7.32 11.71
N GLY A 498 -15.35 -6.15 11.19
CA GLY A 498 -15.53 -4.94 11.98
C GLY A 498 -16.55 -5.05 13.11
N GLN A 499 -17.57 -5.90 12.96
CA GLN A 499 -18.52 -6.17 14.02
C GLN A 499 -17.86 -6.87 15.21
N ILE A 500 -16.97 -7.83 14.95
CA ILE A 500 -16.25 -8.57 16.00
C ILE A 500 -15.29 -7.63 16.74
N VAL A 501 -14.59 -6.77 15.98
CA VAL A 501 -13.72 -5.73 16.54
C VAL A 501 -14.50 -4.82 17.50
N GLN A 502 -15.68 -4.31 17.07
CA GLN A 502 -16.51 -3.45 17.91
C GLN A 502 -17.01 -4.16 19.16
N ASP A 503 -17.47 -5.40 19.01
CA ASP A 503 -17.98 -6.20 20.14
C ASP A 503 -16.90 -6.39 21.22
N GLN A 504 -15.64 -6.59 20.82
CA GLN A 504 -14.54 -6.71 21.77
C GLN A 504 -14.26 -5.38 22.47
N ILE A 505 -14.22 -4.27 21.73
CA ILE A 505 -14.02 -2.91 22.27
C ILE A 505 -15.10 -2.56 23.27
N ASP A 506 -16.37 -2.85 22.94
CA ASP A 506 -17.52 -2.61 23.83
C ASP A 506 -17.42 -3.44 25.12
N ALA A 507 -17.02 -4.71 25.01
CA ALA A 507 -16.84 -5.60 26.15
C ALA A 507 -15.71 -5.17 27.09
N ASP A 508 -14.69 -4.51 26.55
CA ASP A 508 -13.57 -3.95 27.31
C ASP A 508 -13.85 -2.53 27.83
N GLY A 509 -14.98 -1.94 27.46
CA GLY A 509 -15.46 -0.65 27.96
C GLY A 509 -14.72 0.56 27.41
N VAL A 510 -14.02 0.43 26.27
CA VAL A 510 -13.36 1.55 25.58
C VAL A 510 -14.39 2.29 24.72
N LYS A 511 -14.48 3.61 24.88
CA LYS A 511 -15.56 4.43 24.30
C LYS A 511 -15.22 4.94 22.90
N ILE A 512 -14.95 4.04 21.97
CA ILE A 512 -14.75 4.35 20.54
C ILE A 512 -15.71 3.53 19.68
N THR A 513 -16.11 4.07 18.54
CA THR A 513 -16.98 3.40 17.57
C THR A 513 -16.21 3.11 16.30
N VAL A 514 -15.87 1.85 16.06
CA VAL A 514 -15.07 1.42 14.89
C VAL A 514 -15.90 0.70 13.84
N TRP A 515 -17.14 0.35 14.18
CA TRP A 515 -18.11 -0.26 13.28
C TRP A 515 -19.50 0.33 13.48
N ASP A 516 -20.07 0.90 12.41
CA ASP A 516 -21.46 1.34 12.38
C ASP A 516 -22.30 0.33 11.57
N PRO A 517 -23.13 -0.50 12.23
CA PRO A 517 -23.93 -1.51 11.53
C PRO A 517 -25.04 -0.91 10.67
N THR A 518 -25.34 0.39 10.79
CA THR A 518 -26.39 1.08 10.03
C THR A 518 -25.89 1.73 8.75
N ALA A 519 -24.57 1.87 8.60
CA ALA A 519 -23.96 2.43 7.40
C ALA A 519 -24.20 1.54 6.18
N ASN A 520 -23.99 2.08 4.97
CA ASN A 520 -24.13 1.37 3.70
C ASN A 520 -25.47 0.61 3.57
N GLU A 521 -26.59 1.30 3.89
CA GLU A 521 -27.94 0.73 3.81
C GLU A 521 -28.14 -0.51 4.73
N GLY A 522 -27.37 -0.58 5.82
CA GLY A 522 -27.42 -1.66 6.80
C GLY A 522 -26.40 -2.78 6.57
N ALA A 523 -25.52 -2.65 5.60
CA ALA A 523 -24.40 -3.58 5.43
C ALA A 523 -23.27 -3.34 6.45
N GLY A 524 -23.24 -2.16 7.05
CA GLY A 524 -22.22 -1.76 8.01
C GLY A 524 -20.97 -1.13 7.36
N SER A 525 -20.21 -0.37 8.14
CA SER A 525 -18.93 0.21 7.74
C SER A 525 -18.06 0.60 8.93
N SER A 526 -16.74 0.55 8.74
CA SER A 526 -15.75 1.21 9.59
C SER A 526 -15.37 2.61 9.10
N ASP A 527 -15.91 3.05 7.97
CA ASP A 527 -15.48 4.24 7.23
C ASP A 527 -16.62 5.27 7.11
N GLY A 528 -16.25 6.53 6.84
CA GLY A 528 -17.22 7.56 6.49
C GLY A 528 -17.74 8.40 7.67
N TYR A 529 -17.23 8.20 8.87
CA TYR A 529 -17.58 8.95 10.09
C TYR A 529 -16.39 9.02 11.04
N ASP A 530 -16.45 9.90 12.05
CA ASP A 530 -15.44 9.94 13.12
C ASP A 530 -15.95 9.20 14.36
N GLY A 531 -15.45 8.00 14.59
CA GLY A 531 -15.82 7.17 15.73
C GLY A 531 -14.84 7.27 16.91
N TRP A 532 -13.78 8.09 16.79
CA TRP A 532 -12.78 8.28 17.85
C TRP A 532 -12.91 9.62 18.55
N TYR A 533 -13.12 10.69 17.81
CA TYR A 533 -13.16 12.04 18.38
C TYR A 533 -14.35 12.22 19.34
N ASN A 534 -14.04 12.44 20.60
CA ASN A 534 -15.01 12.78 21.63
C ASN A 534 -14.30 13.53 22.76
N ALA A 535 -14.56 14.83 22.88
CA ALA A 535 -13.91 15.67 23.86
C ALA A 535 -14.18 15.25 25.31
N ASP A 536 -15.38 14.77 25.62
CA ASP A 536 -15.74 14.34 26.99
C ASP A 536 -15.00 13.06 27.35
N ASN A 537 -14.97 12.06 26.45
CA ASN A 537 -14.21 10.83 26.66
C ASN A 537 -12.70 11.11 26.75
N SER A 538 -12.17 12.02 25.92
CA SER A 538 -10.78 12.47 26.01
C SER A 538 -10.44 13.04 27.37
N TRP A 539 -11.33 13.86 27.95
CA TRP A 539 -11.14 14.43 29.29
C TRP A 539 -11.22 13.36 30.39
N GLU A 540 -12.09 12.37 30.29
CA GLU A 540 -12.15 11.25 31.23
C GLU A 540 -10.83 10.47 31.21
N GLU A 541 -10.37 10.06 30.03
CA GLU A 541 -9.09 9.34 29.85
C GLU A 541 -7.90 10.19 30.35
N MET A 542 -7.84 11.49 30.02
CA MET A 542 -6.77 12.38 30.50
C MET A 542 -6.80 12.52 32.02
N SER A 543 -7.98 12.62 32.64
CA SER A 543 -8.10 12.75 34.08
C SER A 543 -7.54 11.51 34.78
N GLN A 544 -7.85 10.32 34.26
CA GLN A 544 -7.30 9.06 34.77
C GLN A 544 -5.77 9.00 34.56
N ALA A 545 -5.29 9.38 33.37
CA ALA A 545 -3.87 9.41 33.09
C ALA A 545 -3.08 10.31 34.06
N VAL A 546 -3.61 11.51 34.33
CA VAL A 546 -2.98 12.46 35.28
C VAL A 546 -2.91 11.88 36.69
N GLU A 547 -3.98 11.21 37.16
CA GLU A 547 -4.00 10.57 38.48
C GLU A 547 -2.98 9.42 38.57
N GLU A 548 -2.93 8.54 37.58
CA GLU A 548 -2.01 7.41 37.53
C GLU A 548 -0.56 7.87 37.44
N LEU A 549 -0.27 8.82 36.54
CA LEU A 549 1.08 9.37 36.35
C LEU A 549 1.56 10.14 37.58
N ALA A 550 0.67 10.84 38.29
CA ALA A 550 1.02 11.49 39.56
C ALA A 550 1.39 10.47 40.64
N ALA A 551 0.70 9.33 40.70
CA ALA A 551 1.06 8.22 41.60
C ALA A 551 2.45 7.64 41.28
N ASP A 552 2.85 7.67 40.00
CA ASP A 552 4.17 7.25 39.50
C ASP A 552 5.22 8.38 39.52
N GLY A 553 4.89 9.53 40.15
CA GLY A 553 5.80 10.65 40.38
C GLY A 553 5.90 11.67 39.23
N LEU A 554 5.02 11.58 38.23
CA LEU A 554 4.96 12.55 37.13
C LEU A 554 3.76 13.52 37.32
N THR A 555 4.02 14.75 37.70
CA THR A 555 2.98 15.78 37.78
C THR A 555 2.76 16.41 36.41
N ILE A 556 1.49 16.49 35.99
CA ILE A 556 1.06 17.15 34.74
C ILE A 556 0.01 18.20 35.13
N ASP A 557 0.34 19.48 34.90
CA ASP A 557 -0.53 20.62 35.13
C ASP A 557 -0.14 21.79 34.20
N ALA A 558 -0.75 22.95 34.37
CA ALA A 558 -0.49 24.13 33.55
C ALA A 558 0.95 24.65 33.66
N ASP A 559 1.61 24.43 34.80
CA ASP A 559 2.99 24.83 35.05
C ASP A 559 4.01 23.78 34.61
N ASN A 560 3.56 22.54 34.48
CA ASN A 560 4.35 21.36 34.12
C ASN A 560 3.69 20.57 32.98
N PRO A 561 3.53 21.14 31.77
CA PRO A 561 2.90 20.46 30.64
C PRO A 561 3.81 19.36 30.09
N ILE A 562 3.19 18.41 29.35
CA ILE A 562 3.94 17.48 28.51
C ILE A 562 4.20 18.15 27.16
N GLN A 563 5.46 18.14 26.72
CA GLN A 563 5.87 18.70 25.44
C GLN A 563 5.98 17.58 24.40
N MET A 564 5.23 17.71 23.31
CA MET A 564 5.22 16.71 22.24
C MET A 564 5.80 17.28 20.96
N ASP A 565 6.57 16.47 20.24
CA ASP A 565 6.99 16.80 18.89
C ASP A 565 6.04 16.14 17.88
N VAL A 566 5.62 16.90 16.89
CA VAL A 566 4.88 16.41 15.73
C VAL A 566 5.76 16.56 14.49
N VAL A 567 6.05 15.44 13.83
CA VAL A 567 6.89 15.42 12.61
C VAL A 567 6.00 15.50 11.38
N TYR A 568 6.32 16.41 10.46
CA TYR A 568 5.60 16.57 9.19
C TYR A 568 6.52 17.03 8.06
N ALA A 569 6.08 16.79 6.81
CA ALA A 569 6.79 17.24 5.62
C ALA A 569 6.55 18.74 5.37
N SER A 570 7.43 19.61 5.88
CA SER A 570 7.29 21.08 5.81
C SER A 570 7.39 21.67 4.41
N SER A 571 7.84 20.90 3.40
CA SER A 571 7.82 21.30 2.00
C SER A 571 6.42 21.28 1.38
N SER A 572 5.48 20.57 1.97
CA SER A 572 4.09 20.50 1.51
C SER A 572 3.26 21.60 2.16
N GLU A 573 2.62 22.44 1.35
CA GLU A 573 1.68 23.47 1.83
C GLU A 573 0.49 22.83 2.58
N VAL A 574 -0.03 21.72 2.09
CA VAL A 574 -1.13 20.98 2.72
C VAL A 574 -0.76 20.50 4.11
N PHE A 575 0.42 19.88 4.29
CA PHE A 575 0.87 19.44 5.60
C PHE A 575 1.22 20.59 6.54
N THR A 576 1.70 21.71 6.00
CA THR A 576 1.97 22.92 6.82
C THR A 576 0.68 23.53 7.37
N ASN A 577 -0.44 23.43 6.63
CA ASN A 577 -1.74 23.94 7.03
C ASN A 577 -2.51 23.01 7.98
N ARG A 578 -2.20 21.73 7.99
CA ARG A 578 -2.77 20.73 8.91
C ARG A 578 -2.22 20.86 10.32
#